data_da234f81c2ca694cc6c52aaeab3db1f3
#
_entry.id   da234f81c2ca694cc6c52aaeab3db1f3
#
_cell.length_a   1.000
_cell.length_b   1.000
_cell.length_c   1.000
_cell.angle_alpha   90.00
_cell.angle_beta   90.00
_cell.angle_gamma   90.00
#
_symmetry.space_group_name_H-M   'P 1'
#
loop_
_entity.id
_entity.type
_entity.pdbx_description
1 polymer ?
#
loop_
_entity_poly.entity_id
_entity_poly.type
_entity_poly.pdbx_seq_one_letter_code
_entity_poly.pdbx_strand_id
1 'polypeptide(L)'
;MGKTITTYLIDGDPKGTQYVFISNKICQMYVIPRSNLSILNERQELQTPAFYILLGEDETTKPKAYIGETENFRERVKDHDSKKAFWQKASLFISKDAAMTKADVQYLEHRAIAEAKVSNTFVLNENKQTPKAPNLPEYRKDDMEGFFEDVKFLTSFIGCNIFDVAKPKEEHLFYTKGRGSDARGFYDAIGFTVLKGSIIAKSSVPSFTWKEKRENLLKDYTVCYGDKLILESDKTFPSPSTAADFCIGSSNNGWLVWKDKDGQTLDAVYRKQLE
;
A
#
# COMPACT_ATOMS: atom_id res chain seq x y z
N MET A 1 12.96 18.00 -2.89
CA MET A 1 12.22 19.26 -2.75
C MET A 1 11.06 19.03 -1.79
N GLY A 2 10.89 19.87 -0.74
CA GLY A 2 9.80 19.75 0.23
C GLY A 2 8.42 19.96 -0.41
N LYS A 3 7.37 19.36 0.18
CA LYS A 3 5.98 19.55 -0.22
C LYS A 3 5.17 20.02 0.99
N THR A 4 4.27 20.96 0.80
CA THR A 4 3.33 21.40 1.84
C THR A 4 2.00 20.70 1.64
N ILE A 5 1.55 19.98 2.67
CA ILE A 5 0.23 19.33 2.72
C ILE A 5 -0.62 20.12 3.71
N THR A 6 -1.85 20.42 3.33
CA THR A 6 -2.86 20.98 4.21
C THR A 6 -3.91 19.92 4.49
N THR A 7 -4.23 19.72 5.77
CA THR A 7 -5.36 18.91 6.22
C THR A 7 -6.34 19.81 6.96
N TYR A 8 -7.58 19.85 6.48
CA TYR A 8 -8.68 20.57 7.11
C TYR A 8 -9.68 19.55 7.68
N LEU A 9 -9.91 19.60 8.98
CA LEU A 9 -10.87 18.75 9.68
C LEU A 9 -12.25 19.41 9.58
N ILE A 10 -13.12 18.92 8.70
CA ILE A 10 -14.40 19.56 8.36
C ILE A 10 -15.32 19.67 9.55
N ASP A 11 -15.36 18.63 10.36
CA ASP A 11 -16.18 18.50 11.58
C ASP A 11 -15.37 18.73 12.90
N GLY A 12 -14.11 19.18 12.77
CA GLY A 12 -13.23 19.44 13.91
C GLY A 12 -12.73 18.17 14.62
N ASP A 13 -13.12 16.98 14.17
CA ASP A 13 -12.68 15.70 14.73
C ASP A 13 -11.54 15.10 13.88
N PRO A 14 -10.38 14.77 14.47
CA PRO A 14 -9.31 14.08 13.76
C PRO A 14 -9.70 12.71 13.16
N LYS A 15 -10.74 12.08 13.67
CA LYS A 15 -11.31 10.82 13.15
C LYS A 15 -12.49 11.04 12.20
N GLY A 16 -12.92 12.28 12.05
CA GLY A 16 -14.03 12.68 11.18
C GLY A 16 -13.62 12.86 9.73
N THR A 17 -14.42 13.65 9.01
CA THR A 17 -14.16 13.93 7.59
C THR A 17 -12.99 14.90 7.44
N GLN A 18 -12.03 14.51 6.61
CA GLN A 18 -10.84 15.31 6.35
C GLN A 18 -10.78 15.72 4.88
N TYR A 19 -10.41 16.97 4.64
CA TYR A 19 -10.06 17.50 3.33
C TYR A 19 -8.56 17.72 3.28
N VAL A 20 -7.86 17.03 2.36
CA VAL A 20 -6.40 16.96 2.29
C VAL A 20 -5.93 17.33 0.89
N PHE A 21 -4.95 18.22 0.79
CA PHE A 21 -4.41 18.64 -0.51
C PHE A 21 -2.95 19.10 -0.42
N ILE A 22 -2.26 19.05 -1.55
CA ILE A 22 -0.92 19.61 -1.73
C ILE A 22 -1.09 21.04 -2.25
N SER A 23 -0.44 22.03 -1.62
CA SER A 23 -0.70 23.47 -1.83
C SER A 23 -0.61 23.94 -3.28
N ASN A 24 0.28 23.36 -4.08
CA ASN A 24 0.53 23.76 -5.48
C ASN A 24 0.01 22.74 -6.51
N LYS A 25 -0.97 21.89 -6.11
CA LYS A 25 -1.53 20.83 -6.95
C LYS A 25 -3.04 20.96 -7.05
N ILE A 26 -3.57 20.39 -8.14
CA ILE A 26 -5.03 20.38 -8.39
C ILE A 26 -5.71 19.16 -7.76
N CYS A 27 -4.97 18.10 -7.45
CA CYS A 27 -5.50 16.91 -6.79
C CYS A 27 -5.92 17.23 -5.37
N GLN A 28 -7.18 16.95 -5.05
CA GLN A 28 -7.79 17.11 -3.73
C GLN A 28 -8.32 15.76 -3.27
N MET A 29 -8.11 15.44 -1.99
CA MET A 29 -8.57 14.22 -1.39
C MET A 29 -9.53 14.51 -0.23
N TYR A 30 -10.67 13.84 -0.22
CA TYR A 30 -11.56 13.75 0.94
C TYR A 30 -11.44 12.37 1.56
N VAL A 31 -11.17 12.32 2.86
CA VAL A 31 -11.24 11.07 3.64
C VAL A 31 -12.53 11.10 4.42
N ILE A 32 -13.48 10.23 4.05
CA ILE A 32 -14.85 10.24 4.57
C ILE A 32 -15.09 8.93 5.33
N PRO A 33 -15.25 8.98 6.67
CA PRO A 33 -15.71 7.81 7.42
C PRO A 33 -17.10 7.36 6.96
N ARG A 34 -17.34 6.05 6.91
CA ARG A 34 -18.65 5.49 6.58
C ARG A 34 -19.76 6.00 7.47
N SER A 35 -19.46 6.27 8.73
CA SER A 35 -20.38 6.85 9.71
C SER A 35 -20.79 8.30 9.43
N ASN A 36 -20.09 8.99 8.50
CA ASN A 36 -20.31 10.42 8.21
C ASN A 36 -20.67 10.69 6.75
N LEU A 37 -21.46 9.83 6.12
CA LEU A 37 -21.89 9.99 4.72
C LEU A 37 -22.86 11.17 4.52
N SER A 38 -23.45 11.72 5.58
CA SER A 38 -24.32 12.91 5.53
C SER A 38 -23.61 14.12 4.93
N ILE A 39 -22.28 14.22 5.08
CA ILE A 39 -21.45 15.31 4.51
C ILE A 39 -21.60 15.46 3.00
N LEU A 40 -21.94 14.39 2.29
CA LEU A 40 -22.18 14.39 0.83
C LEU A 40 -23.40 15.20 0.42
N ASN A 41 -24.31 15.49 1.34
CA ASN A 41 -25.49 16.33 1.08
C ASN A 41 -25.14 17.82 1.12
N GLU A 42 -24.09 18.18 1.84
CA GLU A 42 -23.69 19.55 2.13
C GLU A 42 -22.58 20.07 1.17
N ARG A 43 -21.94 19.16 0.43
CA ARG A 43 -20.78 19.42 -0.39
C ARG A 43 -21.02 19.14 -1.86
N GLN A 44 -21.31 20.20 -2.63
CA GLN A 44 -21.61 20.08 -4.08
C GLN A 44 -20.40 19.60 -4.88
N GLU A 45 -19.17 19.95 -4.46
CA GLU A 45 -17.93 19.55 -5.09
C GLU A 45 -17.73 18.03 -5.10
N LEU A 46 -18.40 17.29 -4.20
CA LEU A 46 -18.37 15.82 -4.13
C LEU A 46 -19.37 15.16 -5.10
N GLN A 47 -20.08 15.94 -5.89
CA GLN A 47 -21.03 15.49 -6.90
C GLN A 47 -20.46 15.62 -8.33
N THR A 48 -19.16 15.82 -8.45
CA THR A 48 -18.43 15.90 -9.72
C THR A 48 -17.75 14.54 -10.03
N PRO A 49 -17.24 14.36 -11.26
CA PRO A 49 -16.45 13.17 -11.60
C PRO A 49 -15.31 12.97 -10.62
N ALA A 50 -15.22 11.76 -10.08
CA ALA A 50 -14.29 11.43 -9.02
C ALA A 50 -13.72 10.02 -9.16
N PHE A 51 -12.46 9.88 -8.77
CA PHE A 51 -11.81 8.62 -8.49
C PHE A 51 -11.88 8.34 -6.98
N TYR A 52 -12.11 7.10 -6.56
CA TYR A 52 -12.21 6.80 -5.14
C TYR A 52 -11.68 5.42 -4.75
N ILE A 53 -11.33 5.29 -3.47
CA ILE A 53 -10.89 4.05 -2.85
C ILE A 53 -11.71 3.84 -1.58
N LEU A 54 -12.43 2.71 -1.49
CA LEU A 54 -13.07 2.25 -0.27
C LEU A 54 -12.07 1.37 0.49
N LEU A 55 -11.85 1.65 1.76
CA LEU A 55 -10.85 1.02 2.61
C LEU A 55 -11.50 0.37 3.84
N GLY A 56 -11.07 -0.84 4.15
CA GLY A 56 -11.51 -1.59 5.32
C GLY A 56 -10.72 -2.88 5.47
N GLU A 57 -11.34 -3.88 6.08
CA GLU A 57 -10.73 -5.19 6.34
C GLU A 57 -11.66 -6.31 5.85
N ASP A 58 -11.08 -7.45 5.51
CA ASP A 58 -11.85 -8.67 5.27
C ASP A 58 -12.18 -9.40 6.60
N GLU A 59 -12.90 -10.51 6.50
CA GLU A 59 -13.28 -11.33 7.66
C GLU A 59 -12.05 -11.91 8.43
N THR A 60 -10.88 -11.91 7.81
CA THR A 60 -9.61 -12.37 8.40
C THR A 60 -8.74 -11.22 8.89
N THR A 61 -9.30 -10.00 8.99
CA THR A 61 -8.60 -8.75 9.37
C THR A 61 -7.45 -8.36 8.41
N LYS A 62 -7.46 -8.88 7.18
CA LYS A 62 -6.54 -8.42 6.14
C LYS A 62 -7.02 -7.10 5.54
N PRO A 63 -6.13 -6.13 5.28
CA PRO A 63 -6.51 -4.91 4.59
C PRO A 63 -7.20 -5.21 3.26
N LYS A 64 -8.41 -4.69 3.09
CA LYS A 64 -9.21 -4.86 1.87
C LYS A 64 -9.55 -3.51 1.28
N ALA A 65 -9.49 -3.40 -0.04
CA ALA A 65 -9.87 -2.19 -0.75
C ALA A 65 -10.77 -2.50 -1.95
N TYR A 66 -11.53 -1.48 -2.34
CA TYR A 66 -12.22 -1.41 -3.62
C TYR A 66 -11.87 -0.08 -4.28
N ILE A 67 -11.41 -0.13 -5.50
CA ILE A 67 -11.06 1.04 -6.33
C ILE A 67 -12.17 1.25 -7.33
N GLY A 68 -12.62 2.49 -7.52
CA GLY A 68 -13.69 2.80 -8.44
C GLY A 68 -13.67 4.26 -8.91
N GLU A 69 -14.52 4.52 -9.89
CA GLU A 69 -14.78 5.83 -10.44
C GLU A 69 -16.29 6.12 -10.46
N THR A 70 -16.64 7.38 -10.54
CA THR A 70 -18.02 7.82 -10.65
C THR A 70 -18.13 9.24 -11.20
N GLU A 71 -19.24 9.57 -11.81
CA GLU A 71 -19.61 10.95 -12.14
C GLU A 71 -20.31 11.67 -10.97
N ASN A 72 -20.81 10.90 -9.99
CA ASN A 72 -21.43 11.43 -8.77
C ASN A 72 -21.23 10.46 -7.61
N PHE A 73 -20.31 10.80 -6.69
CA PHE A 73 -20.00 9.92 -5.57
C PHE A 73 -21.15 9.74 -4.60
N ARG A 74 -21.97 10.77 -4.38
CA ARG A 74 -23.13 10.70 -3.50
C ARG A 74 -24.11 9.58 -3.90
N GLU A 75 -24.39 9.46 -5.18
CA GLU A 75 -25.28 8.39 -5.66
C GLU A 75 -24.56 7.04 -5.64
N ARG A 76 -23.30 7.01 -6.02
CA ARG A 76 -22.51 5.78 -6.08
C ARG A 76 -22.31 5.14 -4.71
N VAL A 77 -22.07 5.95 -3.67
CA VAL A 77 -21.79 5.43 -2.32
C VAL A 77 -23.02 4.78 -1.68
N LYS A 78 -24.24 5.19 -2.02
CA LYS A 78 -25.48 4.53 -1.55
C LYS A 78 -25.53 3.06 -1.96
N ASP A 79 -25.12 2.78 -3.20
CA ASP A 79 -25.01 1.41 -3.71
C ASP A 79 -23.97 0.60 -2.95
N HIS A 80 -22.81 1.23 -2.66
CA HIS A 80 -21.73 0.58 -1.91
C HIS A 80 -22.11 0.34 -0.45
N ASP A 81 -22.79 1.29 0.17
CA ASP A 81 -23.23 1.17 1.55
C ASP A 81 -24.18 -0.01 1.76
N SER A 82 -25.08 -0.24 0.79
CA SER A 82 -26.02 -1.36 0.82
C SER A 82 -25.43 -2.72 0.45
N LYS A 83 -24.39 -2.75 -0.44
CA LYS A 83 -23.89 -3.98 -1.06
C LYS A 83 -22.54 -4.47 -0.53
N LYS A 84 -21.76 -3.58 0.11
CA LYS A 84 -20.38 -3.85 0.54
C LYS A 84 -20.23 -3.59 2.03
N ALA A 85 -20.08 -4.64 2.83
CA ALA A 85 -19.97 -4.52 4.29
C ALA A 85 -18.56 -4.16 4.78
N PHE A 86 -17.49 -4.50 4.01
CA PHE A 86 -16.12 -4.51 4.48
C PHE A 86 -15.52 -3.12 4.77
N TRP A 87 -15.98 -2.07 4.07
CA TRP A 87 -15.32 -0.76 4.13
C TRP A 87 -15.76 0.09 5.33
N GLN A 88 -14.83 0.87 5.85
CA GLN A 88 -15.00 1.76 6.99
C GLN A 88 -14.79 3.23 6.61
N LYS A 89 -14.00 3.50 5.59
CA LYS A 89 -13.74 4.85 5.09
C LYS A 89 -13.56 4.87 3.58
N ALA A 90 -13.90 6.00 2.96
CA ALA A 90 -13.65 6.28 1.56
C ALA A 90 -12.58 7.38 1.43
N SER A 91 -11.61 7.19 0.55
CA SER A 91 -10.74 8.25 0.04
C SER A 91 -11.23 8.64 -1.34
N LEU A 92 -11.75 9.85 -1.48
CA LEU A 92 -12.33 10.39 -2.71
C LEU A 92 -11.39 11.46 -3.27
N PHE A 93 -11.06 11.36 -4.56
CA PHE A 93 -10.18 12.29 -5.26
C PHE A 93 -10.94 13.03 -6.34
N ILE A 94 -10.85 14.35 -6.27
CA ILE A 94 -11.44 15.29 -7.23
C ILE A 94 -10.41 16.30 -7.71
N SER A 95 -10.69 16.98 -8.81
CA SER A 95 -9.87 18.07 -9.28
C SER A 95 -10.40 19.42 -8.78
N LYS A 96 -9.50 20.26 -8.30
CA LYS A 96 -9.82 21.61 -7.79
C LYS A 96 -10.49 22.51 -8.82
N ASP A 97 -10.16 22.36 -10.08
CA ASP A 97 -10.68 23.12 -11.22
C ASP A 97 -11.96 22.52 -11.82
N ALA A 98 -12.47 21.44 -11.25
CA ALA A 98 -13.60 20.67 -11.76
C ALA A 98 -13.48 20.24 -13.23
N ALA A 99 -12.25 20.21 -13.79
CA ALA A 99 -11.99 19.88 -15.20
C ALA A 99 -11.88 18.38 -15.49
N MET A 100 -12.06 17.52 -14.47
CA MET A 100 -11.99 16.08 -14.62
C MET A 100 -13.24 15.54 -15.32
N THR A 101 -13.03 14.73 -16.36
CA THR A 101 -14.10 14.11 -17.15
C THR A 101 -14.31 12.65 -16.75
N LYS A 102 -15.39 12.04 -17.26
CA LYS A 102 -15.65 10.59 -17.11
C LYS A 102 -14.49 9.73 -17.61
N ALA A 103 -13.91 10.10 -18.77
CA ALA A 103 -12.79 9.36 -19.34
C ALA A 103 -11.52 9.47 -18.47
N ASP A 104 -11.30 10.61 -17.82
CA ASP A 104 -10.16 10.80 -16.92
C ASP A 104 -10.27 9.91 -15.68
N VAL A 105 -11.44 9.87 -15.04
CA VAL A 105 -11.63 9.03 -13.84
C VAL A 105 -11.61 7.53 -14.17
N GLN A 106 -12.05 7.13 -15.37
CA GLN A 106 -11.91 5.76 -15.86
C GLN A 106 -10.42 5.39 -16.09
N TYR A 107 -9.64 6.33 -16.60
CA TYR A 107 -8.20 6.13 -16.74
C TYR A 107 -7.51 5.95 -15.38
N LEU A 108 -7.86 6.79 -14.40
CA LEU A 108 -7.35 6.69 -13.04
C LEU A 108 -7.74 5.37 -12.38
N GLU A 109 -8.98 4.91 -12.54
CA GLU A 109 -9.41 3.60 -12.03
C GLU A 109 -8.60 2.46 -12.63
N HIS A 110 -8.46 2.42 -13.98
CA HIS A 110 -7.64 1.43 -14.67
C HIS A 110 -6.21 1.40 -14.13
N ARG A 111 -5.58 2.58 -14.06
CA ARG A 111 -4.19 2.75 -13.64
C ARG A 111 -3.98 2.35 -12.19
N ALA A 112 -4.90 2.76 -11.32
CA ALA A 112 -4.84 2.47 -9.89
C ALA A 112 -5.04 0.98 -9.57
N ILE A 113 -5.97 0.29 -10.25
CA ILE A 113 -6.16 -1.16 -10.06
C ILE A 113 -4.90 -1.92 -10.51
N ALA A 114 -4.29 -1.51 -11.62
CA ALA A 114 -3.05 -2.14 -12.09
C ALA A 114 -1.89 -1.97 -11.07
N GLU A 115 -1.69 -0.75 -10.55
CA GLU A 115 -0.65 -0.46 -9.57
C GLU A 115 -0.91 -1.18 -8.23
N ALA A 116 -2.14 -1.16 -7.72
CA ALA A 116 -2.50 -1.82 -6.48
C ALA A 116 -2.34 -3.36 -6.54
N LYS A 117 -2.57 -3.97 -7.71
CA LYS A 117 -2.29 -5.40 -7.94
C LYS A 117 -0.80 -5.71 -7.90
N VAL A 118 0.04 -4.80 -8.39
CA VAL A 118 1.52 -4.93 -8.32
C VAL A 118 2.00 -4.76 -6.89
N SER A 119 1.47 -3.77 -6.16
CA SER A 119 1.77 -3.54 -4.73
C SER A 119 1.39 -4.74 -3.86
N ASN A 120 0.24 -5.38 -4.14
CA ASN A 120 -0.26 -6.56 -3.43
C ASN A 120 -0.34 -6.38 -1.89
N THR A 121 -0.54 -5.16 -1.42
CA THR A 121 -0.66 -4.81 0.00
C THR A 121 -2.08 -4.93 0.53
N PHE A 122 -3.09 -4.86 -0.36
CA PHE A 122 -4.52 -4.96 -0.07
C PHE A 122 -5.18 -6.09 -0.86
N VAL A 123 -6.18 -6.72 -0.26
CA VAL A 123 -7.07 -7.66 -0.95
C VAL A 123 -8.03 -6.87 -1.86
N LEU A 124 -7.98 -7.14 -3.17
CA LEU A 124 -8.78 -6.48 -4.21
C LEU A 124 -9.82 -7.42 -4.86
N ASN A 125 -10.40 -8.33 -4.09
CA ASN A 125 -11.32 -9.36 -4.61
C ASN A 125 -12.63 -8.78 -5.20
N GLU A 126 -12.98 -7.55 -4.87
CA GLU A 126 -14.11 -6.83 -5.46
C GLU A 126 -13.77 -6.23 -6.84
N ASN A 127 -12.49 -5.96 -7.11
CA ASN A 127 -11.98 -5.53 -8.43
C ASN A 127 -11.52 -6.76 -9.24
N LYS A 128 -12.44 -7.67 -9.53
CA LYS A 128 -12.14 -8.95 -10.22
C LYS A 128 -11.44 -8.76 -11.55
N GLN A 129 -11.83 -7.73 -12.30
CA GLN A 129 -11.22 -7.37 -13.57
C GLN A 129 -10.68 -5.94 -13.50
N THR A 130 -9.60 -5.68 -14.22
CA THR A 130 -9.13 -4.32 -14.48
C THR A 130 -9.90 -3.81 -15.68
N PRO A 131 -10.67 -2.71 -15.57
CA PRO A 131 -11.39 -2.13 -16.71
C PRO A 131 -10.42 -1.82 -17.85
N LYS A 132 -10.90 -1.83 -19.10
CA LYS A 132 -10.10 -1.40 -20.23
C LYS A 132 -9.79 0.10 -20.09
N ALA A 133 -8.52 0.47 -20.33
CA ALA A 133 -8.16 1.88 -20.35
C ALA A 133 -8.93 2.64 -21.44
N PRO A 134 -9.52 3.80 -21.13
CA PRO A 134 -10.14 4.65 -22.14
C PRO A 134 -9.07 5.21 -23.09
N ASN A 135 -9.50 5.58 -24.29
CA ASN A 135 -8.62 6.22 -25.24
C ASN A 135 -8.55 7.73 -24.97
N LEU A 136 -7.51 8.17 -24.26
CA LEU A 136 -7.22 9.58 -24.03
C LEU A 136 -6.17 10.10 -25.00
N PRO A 137 -6.21 11.39 -25.40
CA PRO A 137 -5.11 12.05 -26.06
C PRO A 137 -3.82 11.96 -25.22
N GLU A 138 -2.65 11.99 -25.86
CA GLU A 138 -1.36 11.83 -25.20
C GLU A 138 -1.15 12.83 -24.05
N TYR A 139 -1.35 14.13 -24.32
CA TYR A 139 -1.22 15.16 -23.30
C TYR A 139 -2.14 14.93 -22.09
N ARG A 140 -3.35 14.39 -22.32
CA ARG A 140 -4.31 14.12 -21.25
C ARG A 140 -3.92 12.89 -20.42
N LYS A 141 -3.27 11.91 -21.03
CA LYS A 141 -2.67 10.79 -20.28
C LYS A 141 -1.56 11.28 -19.36
N ASP A 142 -0.69 12.16 -19.85
CA ASP A 142 0.40 12.73 -19.05
C ASP A 142 -0.15 13.55 -17.88
N ASP A 143 -1.21 14.35 -18.09
CA ASP A 143 -1.91 15.05 -17.01
C ASP A 143 -2.44 14.08 -15.96
N MET A 144 -3.07 12.97 -16.38
CA MET A 144 -3.64 11.97 -15.46
C MET A 144 -2.57 11.14 -14.75
N GLU A 145 -1.42 10.85 -15.38
CA GLU A 145 -0.29 10.24 -14.68
C GLU A 145 0.25 11.20 -13.60
N GLY A 146 0.38 12.50 -13.90
CA GLY A 146 0.75 13.50 -12.92
C GLY A 146 -0.25 13.60 -11.76
N PHE A 147 -1.54 13.55 -12.06
CA PHE A 147 -2.60 13.50 -11.05
C PHE A 147 -2.52 12.21 -10.20
N PHE A 148 -2.25 11.08 -10.83
CA PHE A 148 -2.11 9.80 -10.12
C PHE A 148 -0.90 9.76 -9.19
N GLU A 149 0.22 10.39 -9.55
CA GLU A 149 1.35 10.58 -8.62
C GLU A 149 0.94 11.37 -7.35
N ASP A 150 0.10 12.39 -7.51
CA ASP A 150 -0.43 13.13 -6.37
C ASP A 150 -1.43 12.26 -5.55
N VAL A 151 -2.25 11.41 -6.20
CA VAL A 151 -3.08 10.39 -5.52
C VAL A 151 -2.24 9.46 -4.68
N LYS A 152 -1.17 8.88 -5.24
CA LYS A 152 -0.25 7.99 -4.51
C LYS A 152 0.38 8.69 -3.30
N PHE A 153 0.80 9.93 -3.49
CA PHE A 153 1.40 10.72 -2.43
C PHE A 153 0.42 11.00 -1.28
N LEU A 154 -0.81 11.39 -1.59
CA LEU A 154 -1.84 11.67 -0.60
C LEU A 154 -2.34 10.40 0.11
N THR A 155 -2.46 9.27 -0.58
CA THR A 155 -2.79 7.97 0.05
C THR A 155 -1.71 7.52 1.02
N SER A 156 -0.44 7.62 0.62
CA SER A 156 0.70 7.30 1.50
C SER A 156 0.75 8.23 2.73
N PHE A 157 0.46 9.54 2.55
CA PHE A 157 0.41 10.50 3.65
C PHE A 157 -0.61 10.13 4.73
N ILE A 158 -1.77 9.60 4.38
CA ILE A 158 -2.79 9.13 5.35
C ILE A 158 -2.53 7.70 5.86
N GLY A 159 -1.35 7.13 5.60
CA GLY A 159 -0.95 5.78 6.03
C GLY A 159 -1.59 4.65 5.20
N CYS A 160 -2.14 4.94 4.03
CA CYS A 160 -2.67 3.93 3.13
C CYS A 160 -1.62 3.55 2.09
N ASN A 161 -1.01 2.39 2.24
CA ASN A 161 0.08 1.89 1.39
C ASN A 161 -0.39 1.06 0.19
N ILE A 162 -1.62 1.30 -0.30
CA ILE A 162 -2.24 0.53 -1.40
C ILE A 162 -1.43 0.58 -2.70
N PHE A 163 -0.69 1.66 -2.94
CA PHE A 163 0.15 1.87 -4.13
C PHE A 163 1.65 1.77 -3.83
N ASP A 164 2.02 1.47 -2.58
CA ASP A 164 3.42 1.40 -2.20
C ASP A 164 4.02 0.10 -2.74
N VAL A 165 4.67 0.20 -3.88
CA VAL A 165 5.53 -0.85 -4.40
C VAL A 165 6.89 -0.68 -3.73
N ALA A 166 7.26 -1.64 -2.90
CA ALA A 166 8.57 -1.67 -2.30
C ALA A 166 9.65 -1.72 -3.41
N LYS A 167 10.25 -0.57 -3.72
CA LYS A 167 11.35 -0.49 -4.68
C LYS A 167 12.66 -0.49 -3.91
N PRO A 168 13.50 -1.53 -4.03
CA PRO A 168 14.83 -1.49 -3.46
C PRO A 168 15.62 -0.37 -4.15
N LYS A 169 16.17 0.54 -3.36
CA LYS A 169 17.32 1.32 -3.84
C LYS A 169 18.47 0.34 -3.89
N GLU A 170 19.06 0.13 -5.07
CA GLU A 170 20.16 -0.84 -5.27
C GLU A 170 21.34 -0.63 -4.30
N GLU A 171 21.48 0.59 -3.79
CA GLU A 171 22.54 1.00 -2.85
C GLU A 171 22.36 0.48 -1.42
N HIS A 172 21.17 -0.05 -1.06
CA HIS A 172 20.82 -0.43 0.32
C HIS A 172 20.23 -1.83 0.44
N LEU A 173 20.78 -2.79 -0.31
CA LEU A 173 20.40 -4.20 -0.15
C LEU A 173 21.18 -4.85 1.00
N PHE A 174 20.46 -5.60 1.82
CA PHE A 174 20.98 -6.40 2.92
C PHE A 174 20.74 -7.89 2.66
N TYR A 175 21.62 -8.70 3.16
CA TYR A 175 21.63 -10.15 2.98
C TYR A 175 21.69 -10.84 4.34
N THR A 176 21.04 -12.01 4.46
CA THR A 176 21.20 -12.87 5.62
C THR A 176 21.25 -14.33 5.20
N LYS A 177 22.06 -15.12 5.89
CA LYS A 177 22.21 -16.56 5.69
C LYS A 177 22.13 -17.27 7.02
N GLY A 178 21.49 -18.43 7.02
CA GLY A 178 21.41 -19.29 8.21
C GLY A 178 20.43 -20.42 8.00
N ARG A 179 20.75 -21.61 8.53
CA ARG A 179 19.89 -22.78 8.51
C ARG A 179 19.38 -23.19 7.11
N GLY A 180 20.17 -22.96 6.07
CA GLY A 180 19.80 -23.21 4.69
C GLY A 180 19.00 -22.10 4.02
N SER A 181 18.81 -20.94 4.70
CA SER A 181 18.30 -19.72 4.07
C SER A 181 19.43 -18.93 3.40
N ASP A 182 19.07 -18.22 2.32
CA ASP A 182 19.88 -17.22 1.64
C ASP A 182 18.93 -16.13 1.15
N ALA A 183 18.70 -15.14 1.99
CA ALA A 183 17.68 -14.12 1.77
C ALA A 183 18.32 -12.75 1.57
N ARG A 184 17.62 -11.91 0.78
CA ARG A 184 17.97 -10.52 0.53
C ARG A 184 16.77 -9.62 0.73
N GLY A 185 17.01 -8.39 1.14
CA GLY A 185 15.96 -7.41 1.38
C GLY A 185 16.51 -6.03 1.60
N PHE A 186 15.63 -5.09 1.93
CA PHE A 186 15.99 -3.71 2.26
C PHE A 186 15.11 -3.17 3.39
N TYR A 187 15.58 -2.11 4.04
CA TYR A 187 14.90 -1.45 5.14
C TYR A 187 14.46 -0.04 4.73
N ASP A 188 13.23 0.32 5.03
CA ASP A 188 12.67 1.65 4.77
C ASP A 188 11.71 2.09 5.90
N ALA A 189 10.95 3.18 5.65
CA ALA A 189 9.99 3.73 6.62
C ALA A 189 8.82 2.81 6.96
N ILE A 190 8.52 1.80 6.11
CA ILE A 190 7.42 0.86 6.29
C ILE A 190 7.87 -0.35 7.12
N GLY A 191 9.17 -0.69 7.05
CA GLY A 191 9.75 -1.85 7.72
C GLY A 191 10.86 -2.51 6.92
N PHE A 192 10.98 -3.83 7.03
CA PHE A 192 11.97 -4.61 6.28
C PHE A 192 11.30 -5.50 5.25
N THR A 193 11.61 -5.27 3.97
CA THR A 193 11.07 -6.05 2.85
C THR A 193 12.06 -7.13 2.42
N VAL A 194 11.64 -8.39 2.51
CA VAL A 194 12.35 -9.53 1.94
C VAL A 194 11.94 -9.68 0.47
N LEU A 195 12.93 -9.75 -0.43
CA LEU A 195 12.69 -9.75 -1.86
C LEU A 195 12.37 -11.15 -2.40
N LYS A 196 11.54 -11.19 -3.42
CA LYS A 196 11.25 -12.36 -4.25
C LYS A 196 12.55 -13.08 -4.66
N GLY A 197 12.51 -14.41 -4.67
CA GLY A 197 13.64 -15.26 -5.00
C GLY A 197 14.57 -15.53 -3.81
N SER A 198 14.31 -14.94 -2.63
CA SER A 198 15.01 -15.30 -1.39
C SER A 198 14.74 -16.76 -1.01
N ILE A 199 15.80 -17.47 -0.61
CA ILE A 199 15.70 -18.85 -0.11
C ILE A 199 15.41 -18.79 1.39
N ILE A 200 14.35 -19.46 1.83
CA ILE A 200 13.86 -19.47 3.19
C ILE A 200 14.14 -20.83 3.84
N ALA A 201 14.54 -20.86 5.11
CA ALA A 201 14.77 -22.10 5.85
C ALA A 201 13.48 -22.94 5.93
N LYS A 202 13.55 -24.24 5.58
CA LYS A 202 12.38 -25.14 5.55
C LYS A 202 11.77 -25.38 6.92
N SER A 203 12.57 -25.41 7.98
CA SER A 203 12.13 -25.73 9.34
C SER A 203 12.48 -24.64 10.34
N SER A 204 11.73 -24.57 11.41
CA SER A 204 12.04 -23.75 12.58
C SER A 204 12.75 -24.56 13.65
N VAL A 205 13.53 -23.88 14.54
CA VAL A 205 14.06 -24.53 15.74
C VAL A 205 12.91 -24.91 16.70
N PRO A 206 13.05 -25.96 17.53
CA PRO A 206 11.99 -26.37 18.47
C PRO A 206 11.55 -25.27 19.42
N SER A 207 12.48 -24.43 19.89
CA SER A 207 12.24 -23.33 20.84
C SER A 207 11.67 -22.06 20.19
N PHE A 208 11.36 -22.07 18.87
CA PHE A 208 10.88 -20.90 18.17
C PHE A 208 9.40 -20.64 18.46
N THR A 209 9.10 -19.59 19.20
CA THR A 209 7.74 -19.29 19.68
C THR A 209 6.78 -18.84 18.57
N TRP A 210 7.29 -18.35 17.47
CA TRP A 210 6.51 -17.81 16.33
C TRP A 210 6.27 -18.87 15.22
N LYS A 211 6.42 -20.16 15.53
CA LYS A 211 6.44 -21.25 14.56
C LYS A 211 5.16 -21.37 13.75
N GLU A 212 4.01 -21.39 14.39
CA GLU A 212 2.70 -21.54 13.72
C GLU A 212 2.42 -20.40 12.71
N LYS A 213 2.64 -19.16 13.15
CA LYS A 213 2.46 -17.97 12.28
C LYS A 213 3.44 -17.99 11.11
N ARG A 214 4.68 -18.42 11.34
CA ARG A 214 5.66 -18.59 10.26
C ARG A 214 5.23 -19.67 9.26
N GLU A 215 4.73 -20.82 9.71
CA GLU A 215 4.25 -21.89 8.85
C GLU A 215 3.10 -21.45 7.95
N ASN A 216 2.17 -20.63 8.44
CA ASN A 216 1.11 -20.02 7.64
C ASN A 216 1.67 -19.08 6.58
N LEU A 217 2.60 -18.21 6.94
CA LEU A 217 3.27 -17.34 5.97
C LEU A 217 4.06 -18.11 4.91
N LEU A 218 4.70 -19.22 5.29
CA LEU A 218 5.39 -20.07 4.32
C LEU A 218 4.43 -20.67 3.29
N LYS A 219 3.25 -21.12 3.70
CA LYS A 219 2.22 -21.65 2.80
C LYS A 219 1.70 -20.57 1.83
N ASP A 220 1.54 -19.34 2.32
CA ASP A 220 0.96 -18.25 1.54
C ASP A 220 1.95 -17.61 0.56
N TYR A 221 3.25 -17.61 0.87
CA TYR A 221 4.25 -16.79 0.16
C TYR A 221 5.42 -17.56 -0.43
N THR A 222 5.52 -18.88 -0.26
CA THR A 222 6.69 -19.64 -0.74
C THR A 222 6.30 -20.86 -1.55
N VAL A 223 7.19 -21.25 -2.47
CA VAL A 223 7.10 -22.47 -3.28
C VAL A 223 8.34 -23.34 -3.11
N CYS A 224 8.15 -24.66 -3.13
CA CYS A 224 9.25 -25.62 -3.15
C CYS A 224 9.81 -25.76 -4.58
N TYR A 225 11.11 -25.49 -4.75
CA TYR A 225 11.82 -25.76 -5.98
C TYR A 225 13.03 -26.68 -5.68
N GLY A 226 12.88 -27.98 -5.95
CA GLY A 226 13.83 -28.99 -5.50
C GLY A 226 13.98 -28.97 -3.97
N ASP A 227 15.21 -28.82 -3.50
CA ASP A 227 15.53 -28.76 -2.07
C ASP A 227 15.45 -27.34 -1.48
N LYS A 228 14.95 -26.36 -2.22
CA LYS A 228 14.87 -24.97 -1.76
C LYS A 228 13.43 -24.54 -1.58
N LEU A 229 13.16 -23.74 -0.55
CA LEU A 229 11.91 -23.05 -0.33
C LEU A 229 12.12 -21.59 -0.74
N ILE A 230 11.45 -21.14 -1.79
CA ILE A 230 11.70 -19.86 -2.46
C ILE A 230 10.51 -18.93 -2.23
N LEU A 231 10.79 -17.68 -1.87
CA LEU A 231 9.78 -16.62 -1.76
C LEU A 231 9.28 -16.21 -3.14
N GLU A 232 7.96 -16.30 -3.39
CA GLU A 232 7.34 -16.03 -4.71
C GLU A 232 7.05 -14.55 -4.98
N SER A 233 6.92 -13.75 -3.93
CA SER A 233 6.67 -12.30 -4.01
C SER A 233 7.40 -11.58 -2.90
N ASP A 234 7.66 -10.27 -3.09
CA ASP A 234 8.22 -9.43 -2.04
C ASP A 234 7.32 -9.44 -0.80
N LYS A 235 7.92 -9.51 0.40
CA LYS A 235 7.19 -9.54 1.67
C LYS A 235 7.76 -8.55 2.65
N THR A 236 6.95 -7.55 3.04
CA THR A 236 7.32 -6.57 4.06
C THR A 236 6.93 -7.07 5.46
N PHE A 237 7.84 -6.89 6.39
CA PHE A 237 7.69 -7.18 7.81
C PHE A 237 7.85 -5.89 8.63
N PRO A 238 7.17 -5.76 9.78
CA PRO A 238 7.22 -4.53 10.58
C PRO A 238 8.60 -4.24 11.20
N SER A 239 9.48 -5.24 11.23
CA SER A 239 10.83 -5.07 11.76
C SER A 239 11.86 -5.98 11.07
N PRO A 240 13.14 -5.59 11.06
CA PRO A 240 14.24 -6.43 10.57
C PRO A 240 14.35 -7.78 11.29
N SER A 241 14.02 -7.82 12.60
CA SER A 241 14.07 -9.06 13.39
C SER A 241 12.98 -10.04 12.95
N THR A 242 11.73 -9.55 12.76
CA THR A 242 10.65 -10.39 12.25
C THR A 242 10.96 -10.95 10.85
N ALA A 243 11.58 -10.13 9.98
CA ALA A 243 12.02 -10.56 8.66
C ALA A 243 13.11 -11.66 8.74
N ALA A 244 14.10 -11.48 9.61
CA ALA A 244 15.15 -12.48 9.84
C ALA A 244 14.59 -13.78 10.40
N ASP A 245 13.69 -13.69 11.38
CA ASP A 245 13.01 -14.83 11.99
C ASP A 245 12.21 -15.63 10.96
N PHE A 246 11.51 -14.94 10.06
CA PHE A 246 10.82 -15.58 8.93
C PHE A 246 11.80 -16.30 8.02
N CYS A 247 12.92 -15.67 7.65
CA CYS A 247 13.89 -16.28 6.73
C CYS A 247 14.64 -17.47 7.35
N ILE A 248 15.07 -17.36 8.60
CA ILE A 248 16.00 -18.30 9.24
C ILE A 248 15.25 -19.40 10.05
N GLY A 249 14.04 -19.12 10.54
CA GLY A 249 13.27 -20.06 11.37
C GLY A 249 13.78 -20.20 12.81
N SER A 250 14.34 -19.14 13.34
CA SER A 250 14.78 -18.99 14.74
C SER A 250 14.69 -17.54 15.16
N SER A 251 14.70 -17.25 16.45
CA SER A 251 14.75 -15.88 16.96
C SER A 251 16.11 -15.25 16.70
N ASN A 252 16.12 -14.07 16.06
CA ASN A 252 17.33 -13.38 15.65
C ASN A 252 17.25 -11.88 15.96
N ASN A 253 18.41 -11.29 16.23
CA ASN A 253 18.52 -9.84 16.19
C ASN A 253 18.71 -9.39 14.74
N GLY A 254 17.63 -8.98 14.08
CA GLY A 254 17.65 -8.58 12.67
C GLY A 254 18.60 -7.41 12.38
N TRP A 255 18.84 -6.53 13.33
CA TRP A 255 19.77 -5.42 13.16
C TRP A 255 21.22 -5.87 13.00
N LEU A 256 21.57 -7.05 13.51
CA LEU A 256 22.91 -7.61 13.46
C LEU A 256 23.10 -8.69 12.37
N VAL A 257 22.02 -9.42 12.02
CA VAL A 257 22.14 -10.53 11.05
C VAL A 257 21.96 -10.08 9.60
N TRP A 258 21.23 -9.00 9.35
CA TRP A 258 21.19 -8.39 8.04
C TRP A 258 22.45 -7.56 7.80
N LYS A 259 23.19 -7.90 6.73
CA LYS A 259 24.45 -7.25 6.35
C LYS A 259 24.38 -6.83 4.89
N ASP A 260 24.95 -5.67 4.57
CA ASP A 260 25.12 -5.22 3.19
C ASP A 260 26.21 -6.03 2.46
N LYS A 261 26.47 -5.68 1.20
CA LYS A 261 27.50 -6.31 0.37
C LYS A 261 28.93 -6.16 0.96
N ASP A 262 29.17 -5.14 1.75
CA ASP A 262 30.45 -4.82 2.37
C ASP A 262 30.59 -5.45 3.78
N GLY A 263 29.56 -6.20 4.23
CA GLY A 263 29.53 -6.88 5.52
C GLY A 263 29.12 -6.00 6.69
N GLN A 264 28.72 -4.73 6.44
CA GLN A 264 28.21 -3.85 7.48
C GLN A 264 26.81 -4.29 7.90
N THR A 265 26.56 -4.28 9.22
CA THR A 265 25.24 -4.63 9.75
C THR A 265 24.24 -3.52 9.49
N LEU A 266 22.95 -3.87 9.41
CA LEU A 266 21.85 -2.91 9.32
C LEU A 266 21.94 -1.85 10.46
N ASP A 267 22.35 -2.27 11.66
CA ASP A 267 22.58 -1.42 12.82
C ASP A 267 23.67 -0.38 12.56
N ALA A 268 24.78 -0.79 11.96
CA ALA A 268 25.90 0.11 11.62
C ALA A 268 25.47 1.15 10.58
N VAL A 269 24.66 0.76 9.60
CA VAL A 269 24.23 1.66 8.52
C VAL A 269 23.20 2.68 8.98
N TYR A 270 22.22 2.28 9.82
CA TYR A 270 21.07 3.14 10.15
C TYR A 270 21.07 3.71 11.56
N ARG A 271 21.72 3.08 12.56
CA ARG A 271 21.66 3.52 13.96
C ARG A 271 22.92 4.21 14.44
N LYS A 272 24.11 3.72 14.03
CA LYS A 272 25.38 4.34 14.42
C LYS A 272 25.68 5.68 13.75
N GLN A 273 24.84 6.14 12.84
CA GLN A 273 24.96 7.50 12.26
C GLN A 273 24.41 8.60 13.20
N LEU A 274 23.83 8.22 14.35
CA LEU A 274 23.29 9.16 15.34
C LEU A 274 24.27 9.41 16.52
N GLU A 275 25.42 8.75 16.55
CA GLU A 275 26.52 8.97 17.47
C GLU A 275 27.57 9.90 16.81
#